data_d52fb070f97914e2545f530569834d59
#
_entry.id   d52fb070f97914e2545f530569834d59
#
_cell.length_a   1.000
_cell.length_b   1.000
_cell.length_c   1.000
_cell.angle_alpha   90.00
_cell.angle_beta   90.00
_cell.angle_gamma   90.00
#
_symmetry.space_group_name_H-M   'P 1'
#
loop_
_entity.id
_entity.type
_entity.pdbx_description
1 polymer ?
#
loop_
_entity_poly.entity_id
_entity_poly.type
_entity_poly.pdbx_seq_one_letter_code
_entity_poly.pdbx_strand_id
1 'polypeptide(L)'
;MGKSTRIDWADSSWNPVTGCLHGCEYCYAIKIAERFGSKTGGSHLTALIDPVEIDGRSQPYPCGFEPTFHKYRLNIPAEWKEPKTIFVCSMADLFGSWVPDEWIKEVFDACLKTPRHTYLFLTKNPGRYIELAGKGLLPDRKNFWYGSTVDHADQPFFYAAGFNTFVSVEPILEDFQIESEEPACHVDWVIIGAETGRRKDRVIPKKEWITKFVDLCAKTGTPLFMKESLKNLMGGDFIQQFPWKEEGF
;
A
#
# COMPACT_ATOMS: atom_id res chain seq x y z
N MET A 1 -16.39 12.23 -10.92
CA MET A 1 -16.18 10.76 -11.06
C MET A 1 -14.77 10.45 -10.58
N GLY A 2 -14.61 9.80 -9.42
CA GLY A 2 -13.30 9.37 -8.93
C GLY A 2 -12.72 8.33 -9.91
N LYS A 3 -11.47 8.52 -10.34
CA LYS A 3 -10.78 7.55 -11.19
C LYS A 3 -10.67 6.24 -10.41
N SER A 4 -11.26 5.15 -10.92
CA SER A 4 -11.03 3.81 -10.37
C SER A 4 -9.53 3.48 -10.47
N THR A 5 -8.97 2.95 -9.41
CA THR A 5 -7.60 2.43 -9.44
C THR A 5 -7.56 1.09 -10.18
N ARG A 6 -6.34 0.69 -10.62
CA ARG A 6 -6.10 -0.68 -11.12
C ARG A 6 -5.64 -1.62 -10.00
N ILE A 7 -5.69 -1.15 -8.77
CA ILE A 7 -5.33 -1.94 -7.58
C ILE A 7 -6.60 -2.65 -7.15
N ASP A 8 -6.63 -3.96 -7.31
CA ASP A 8 -7.81 -4.83 -7.20
C ASP A 8 -8.38 -4.95 -5.79
N TRP A 9 -7.62 -4.57 -4.76
CA TRP A 9 -8.06 -4.55 -3.36
C TRP A 9 -8.45 -3.16 -2.82
N ALA A 10 -8.52 -2.14 -3.68
CA ALA A 10 -8.95 -0.79 -3.31
C ALA A 10 -9.86 -0.15 -4.37
N ASP A 11 -10.82 0.68 -3.96
CA ASP A 11 -11.70 1.40 -4.88
C ASP A 11 -11.00 2.58 -5.55
N SER A 12 -10.06 3.20 -4.84
CA SER A 12 -9.31 4.37 -5.30
C SER A 12 -7.91 4.41 -4.71
N SER A 13 -7.00 5.11 -5.37
CA SER A 13 -5.72 5.51 -4.77
C SER A 13 -5.67 7.01 -4.62
N TRP A 14 -5.05 7.45 -3.52
CA TRP A 14 -4.84 8.87 -3.22
C TRP A 14 -3.38 9.08 -2.85
N ASN A 15 -2.70 9.98 -3.56
CA ASN A 15 -1.27 10.20 -3.48
C ASN A 15 -0.95 11.64 -3.07
N PRO A 16 -1.15 12.01 -1.79
CA PRO A 16 -0.69 13.29 -1.25
C PRO A 16 0.84 13.36 -1.18
N VAL A 17 1.50 12.22 -1.04
CA VAL A 17 2.95 12.09 -1.18
C VAL A 17 3.24 11.20 -2.38
N THR A 18 4.26 11.56 -3.17
CA THR A 18 4.81 10.76 -4.26
C THR A 18 6.32 10.66 -4.13
N GLY A 19 6.92 9.65 -4.74
CA GLY A 19 8.37 9.41 -4.68
C GLY A 19 8.79 8.57 -3.47
N CYS A 20 9.85 7.77 -3.66
CA CYS A 20 10.27 6.76 -2.70
C CYS A 20 11.76 6.45 -2.89
N LEU A 21 12.48 6.19 -1.79
CA LEU A 21 13.92 5.92 -1.80
C LEU A 21 14.30 4.46 -1.53
N HIS A 22 13.34 3.52 -1.50
CA HIS A 22 13.64 2.09 -1.30
C HIS A 22 14.41 1.43 -2.45
N GLY A 23 14.30 1.95 -3.68
CA GLY A 23 15.04 1.43 -4.84
C GLY A 23 14.63 0.03 -5.30
N CYS A 24 13.39 -0.41 -5.06
CA CYS A 24 12.91 -1.74 -5.43
C CYS A 24 13.01 -1.97 -6.95
N GLU A 25 13.65 -3.06 -7.39
CA GLU A 25 13.85 -3.39 -8.80
C GLU A 25 12.54 -3.60 -9.59
N TYR A 26 11.51 -4.09 -8.92
CA TYR A 26 10.18 -4.34 -9.50
C TYR A 26 9.24 -3.13 -9.42
N CYS A 27 9.69 -1.97 -8.92
CA CYS A 27 8.82 -0.82 -8.66
C CYS A 27 8.15 -0.29 -9.92
N TYR A 28 6.83 -0.38 -9.98
CA TYR A 28 6.03 0.17 -11.07
C TYR A 28 5.94 1.70 -11.01
N ALA A 29 6.00 2.26 -9.79
CA ALA A 29 5.80 3.69 -9.54
C ALA A 29 6.93 4.53 -10.14
N ILE A 30 8.19 4.05 -10.12
CA ILE A 30 9.32 4.69 -10.77
C ILE A 30 9.03 4.88 -12.26
N LYS A 31 8.59 3.83 -12.95
CA LYS A 31 8.30 3.86 -14.40
C LYS A 31 7.17 4.82 -14.75
N ILE A 32 6.17 4.94 -13.87
CA ILE A 32 5.07 5.89 -14.02
C ILE A 32 5.59 7.32 -13.83
N ALA A 33 6.36 7.58 -12.78
CA ALA A 33 6.93 8.90 -12.50
C ALA A 33 7.88 9.35 -13.62
N GLU A 34 8.73 8.47 -14.15
CA GLU A 34 9.60 8.75 -15.29
C GLU A 34 8.82 9.11 -16.57
N ARG A 35 7.70 8.41 -16.80
CA ARG A 35 6.87 8.63 -18.00
C ARG A 35 6.08 9.92 -17.96
N PHE A 36 5.57 10.32 -16.79
CA PHE A 36 4.63 11.43 -16.61
C PHE A 36 5.21 12.58 -15.77
N GLY A 37 6.46 12.47 -15.35
CA GLY A 37 7.15 13.47 -14.54
C GLY A 37 8.01 14.42 -15.35
N SER A 38 8.39 15.52 -14.70
CA SER A 38 9.41 16.41 -15.22
C SER A 38 10.80 15.79 -15.05
N LYS A 39 11.68 16.01 -16.03
CA LYS A 39 13.10 15.65 -15.93
C LYS A 39 13.92 16.68 -15.15
N THR A 40 13.32 17.83 -14.79
CA THR A 40 13.94 18.82 -13.93
C THR A 40 13.88 18.32 -12.50
N GLY A 41 14.98 17.75 -12.01
CA GLY A 41 15.08 17.23 -10.66
C GLY A 41 14.69 18.28 -9.62
N GLY A 42 13.76 17.94 -8.73
CA GLY A 42 13.50 18.69 -7.51
C GLY A 42 14.56 18.37 -6.45
N SER A 43 14.64 19.20 -5.42
CA SER A 43 15.42 18.86 -4.24
C SER A 43 14.68 17.77 -3.43
N HIS A 44 15.42 16.98 -2.67
CA HIS A 44 14.82 16.06 -1.70
C HIS A 44 13.82 16.77 -0.79
N LEU A 45 12.71 16.10 -0.46
CA LEU A 45 11.69 16.55 0.48
C LEU A 45 11.02 17.90 0.09
N THR A 46 10.55 17.99 -1.14
CA THR A 46 9.83 19.15 -1.62
C THR A 46 8.37 19.10 -1.18
N ALA A 47 7.85 20.20 -0.59
CA ALA A 47 6.42 20.39 -0.32
C ALA A 47 5.82 21.43 -1.28
N LEU A 48 4.75 21.04 -1.96
CA LEU A 48 4.06 21.86 -2.96
C LEU A 48 2.70 22.29 -2.44
N ILE A 49 2.45 23.59 -2.40
CA ILE A 49 1.16 24.17 -2.00
C ILE A 49 0.17 24.11 -3.17
N ASP A 50 0.65 24.39 -4.38
CA ASP A 50 -0.14 24.44 -5.59
C ASP A 50 0.34 23.40 -6.62
N PRO A 51 -0.54 22.98 -7.56
CA PRO A 51 -0.13 22.16 -8.69
C PRO A 51 0.96 22.85 -9.52
N VAL A 52 1.93 22.09 -9.98
CA VAL A 52 2.93 22.58 -10.94
C VAL A 52 2.39 22.37 -12.34
N GLU A 53 2.42 23.44 -13.14
CA GLU A 53 2.03 23.40 -14.56
C GLU A 53 3.21 23.78 -15.46
N ILE A 54 3.37 23.07 -16.56
CA ILE A 54 4.35 23.37 -17.61
C ILE A 54 3.56 23.40 -18.93
N ASP A 55 3.66 24.49 -19.66
CA ASP A 55 2.94 24.71 -20.95
C ASP A 55 1.42 24.46 -20.82
N GLY A 56 0.81 24.89 -19.71
CA GLY A 56 -0.63 24.72 -19.43
C GLY A 56 -1.04 23.26 -19.12
N ARG A 57 -0.09 22.39 -18.83
CA ARG A 57 -0.35 20.99 -18.44
C ARG A 57 0.12 20.74 -17.03
N SER A 58 -0.77 20.17 -16.20
CA SER A 58 -0.42 19.76 -14.85
C SER A 58 0.64 18.66 -14.87
N GLN A 59 1.66 18.82 -14.01
CA GLN A 59 2.75 17.86 -13.83
C GLN A 59 2.46 17.04 -12.57
N PRO A 60 2.00 15.78 -12.71
CA PRO A 60 1.66 14.95 -11.54
C PRO A 60 2.88 14.55 -10.71
N TYR A 61 4.08 14.52 -11.32
CA TYR A 61 5.36 14.18 -10.69
C TYR A 61 6.42 15.25 -11.03
N PRO A 62 6.28 16.48 -10.52
CA PRO A 62 7.14 17.58 -10.94
C PRO A 62 8.60 17.42 -10.49
N CYS A 63 8.84 16.62 -9.44
CA CYS A 63 10.18 16.27 -8.94
C CYS A 63 10.60 14.84 -9.34
N GLY A 64 10.01 14.27 -10.41
CA GLY A 64 10.27 12.89 -10.80
C GLY A 64 9.82 11.90 -9.73
N PHE A 65 10.72 11.02 -9.26
CA PHE A 65 10.44 10.06 -8.19
C PHE A 65 11.08 10.43 -6.85
N GLU A 66 11.51 11.70 -6.70
CA GLU A 66 11.96 12.24 -5.40
C GLU A 66 10.77 12.45 -4.46
N PRO A 67 10.91 12.18 -3.15
CA PRO A 67 9.85 12.36 -2.17
C PRO A 67 9.28 13.77 -2.19
N THR A 68 8.00 13.88 -2.57
CA THR A 68 7.32 15.16 -2.80
C THR A 68 5.97 15.17 -2.12
N PHE A 69 5.69 16.16 -1.28
CA PHE A 69 4.42 16.35 -0.62
C PHE A 69 3.53 17.33 -1.39
N HIS A 70 2.41 16.89 -1.88
CA HIS A 70 1.44 17.67 -2.64
C HIS A 70 0.31 18.15 -1.71
N LYS A 71 0.52 19.23 -0.96
CA LYS A 71 -0.46 19.73 0.03
C LYS A 71 -1.83 20.02 -0.61
N TYR A 72 -1.86 20.50 -1.85
CA TYR A 72 -3.10 20.74 -2.60
C TYR A 72 -3.95 19.49 -2.84
N ARG A 73 -3.38 18.28 -2.65
CA ARG A 73 -4.13 17.01 -2.77
C ARG A 73 -4.78 16.57 -1.47
N LEU A 74 -4.52 17.22 -0.33
CA LEU A 74 -5.02 16.78 0.98
C LEU A 74 -6.57 16.79 1.05
N ASN A 75 -7.24 17.66 0.29
CA ASN A 75 -8.69 17.74 0.30
C ASN A 75 -9.40 16.77 -0.65
N ILE A 76 -8.66 16.01 -1.48
CA ILE A 76 -9.27 15.10 -2.47
C ILE A 76 -10.24 14.08 -1.85
N PRO A 77 -9.95 13.42 -0.71
CA PRO A 77 -10.91 12.50 -0.10
C PRO A 77 -12.22 13.18 0.32
N ALA A 78 -12.18 14.47 0.68
CA ALA A 78 -13.40 15.22 1.06
C ALA A 78 -14.34 15.47 -0.13
N GLU A 79 -13.83 15.47 -1.36
CA GLU A 79 -14.60 15.65 -2.59
C GLU A 79 -15.39 14.40 -2.98
N TRP A 80 -15.00 13.22 -2.49
CA TRP A 80 -15.68 11.97 -2.75
C TRP A 80 -16.88 11.80 -1.84
N LYS A 81 -18.08 11.82 -2.42
CA LYS A 81 -19.35 11.76 -1.67
C LYS A 81 -19.61 10.37 -1.11
N GLU A 82 -19.34 9.34 -1.92
CA GLU A 82 -19.58 7.95 -1.54
C GLU A 82 -18.41 7.37 -0.73
N PRO A 83 -18.69 6.49 0.25
CA PRO A 83 -17.65 5.74 0.96
C PRO A 83 -16.75 4.98 -0.02
N LYS A 84 -15.46 4.93 0.27
CA LYS A 84 -14.46 4.24 -0.54
C LYS A 84 -13.40 3.57 0.34
N THR A 85 -12.88 2.48 -0.15
CA THR A 85 -11.61 1.91 0.30
C THR A 85 -10.48 2.58 -0.49
N ILE A 86 -9.63 3.33 0.21
CA ILE A 86 -8.61 4.21 -0.39
C ILE A 86 -7.22 3.67 -0.05
N PHE A 87 -6.44 3.31 -1.08
CA PHE A 87 -5.01 3.07 -0.89
C PHE A 87 -4.27 4.40 -0.85
N VAL A 88 -3.65 4.69 0.28
CA VAL A 88 -2.92 5.94 0.52
C VAL A 88 -1.48 5.79 0.05
N CYS A 89 -1.02 6.70 -0.80
CA CYS A 89 0.35 6.77 -1.30
C CYS A 89 0.81 5.53 -2.10
N SER A 90 -0.02 5.06 -3.06
CA SER A 90 0.39 4.00 -4.01
C SER A 90 1.62 4.36 -4.86
N MET A 91 2.03 5.63 -4.86
CA MET A 91 3.17 6.19 -5.61
C MET A 91 4.32 6.64 -4.68
N ALA A 92 4.28 6.23 -3.40
CA ALA A 92 5.31 6.52 -2.40
C ALA A 92 5.27 5.46 -1.29
N ASP A 93 6.26 5.48 -0.40
CA ASP A 93 6.14 4.93 0.94
C ASP A 93 6.01 6.10 1.92
N LEU A 94 4.79 6.33 2.43
CA LEU A 94 4.49 7.41 3.38
C LEU A 94 5.27 7.26 4.69
N PHE A 95 5.66 6.05 5.04
CA PHE A 95 6.35 5.73 6.29
C PHE A 95 7.84 5.44 6.08
N GLY A 96 8.37 5.75 4.90
CA GLY A 96 9.81 5.73 4.67
C GLY A 96 10.54 6.62 5.68
N SER A 97 11.74 6.21 6.09
CA SER A 97 12.54 6.95 7.11
C SER A 97 12.87 8.39 6.72
N TRP A 98 12.81 8.70 5.43
CA TRP A 98 13.01 10.04 4.88
C TRP A 98 11.78 10.96 4.96
N VAL A 99 10.58 10.42 5.24
CA VAL A 99 9.35 11.22 5.30
C VAL A 99 9.22 11.89 6.68
N PRO A 100 9.09 13.23 6.75
CA PRO A 100 8.91 13.94 8.02
C PRO A 100 7.60 13.55 8.73
N ASP A 101 7.62 13.51 10.08
CA ASP A 101 6.44 13.26 10.90
C ASP A 101 5.30 14.24 10.58
N GLU A 102 5.63 15.49 10.26
CA GLU A 102 4.65 16.53 9.94
C GLU A 102 3.85 16.18 8.69
N TRP A 103 4.48 15.59 7.66
CA TRP A 103 3.77 15.18 6.43
C TRP A 103 2.80 14.04 6.73
N ILE A 104 3.26 13.05 7.51
CA ILE A 104 2.43 11.91 7.94
C ILE A 104 1.23 12.41 8.73
N LYS A 105 1.46 13.33 9.67
CA LYS A 105 0.40 13.95 10.48
C LYS A 105 -0.61 14.69 9.62
N GLU A 106 -0.19 15.52 8.67
CA GLU A 106 -1.10 16.24 7.77
C GLU A 106 -1.95 15.27 6.92
N VAL A 107 -1.39 14.15 6.50
CA VAL A 107 -2.12 13.09 5.78
C VAL A 107 -3.16 12.43 6.70
N PHE A 108 -2.79 12.07 7.93
CA PHE A 108 -3.74 11.52 8.90
C PHE A 108 -4.85 12.53 9.25
N ASP A 109 -4.51 13.81 9.43
CA ASP A 109 -5.49 14.86 9.69
C ASP A 109 -6.52 14.97 8.55
N ALA A 110 -6.11 14.81 7.30
CA ALA A 110 -7.01 14.76 6.15
C ALA A 110 -7.93 13.52 6.17
N CYS A 111 -7.39 12.36 6.53
CA CYS A 111 -8.18 11.12 6.68
C CYS A 111 -9.20 11.24 7.82
N LEU A 112 -8.81 11.81 8.96
CA LEU A 112 -9.68 12.00 10.13
C LEU A 112 -10.86 12.93 9.86
N LYS A 113 -10.70 13.91 8.94
CA LYS A 113 -11.78 14.80 8.49
C LYS A 113 -12.81 14.10 7.60
N THR A 114 -12.51 12.91 7.10
CA THR A 114 -13.37 12.16 6.16
C THR A 114 -13.56 10.69 6.61
N PRO A 115 -14.16 10.47 7.80
CA PRO A 115 -14.23 9.14 8.44
C PRO A 115 -15.13 8.14 7.72
N ARG A 116 -15.86 8.56 6.69
CA ARG A 116 -16.70 7.67 5.85
C ARG A 116 -15.90 6.74 4.95
N HIS A 117 -14.61 7.04 4.71
CA HIS A 117 -13.73 6.21 3.90
C HIS A 117 -12.93 5.24 4.76
N THR A 118 -12.57 4.10 4.19
CA THR A 118 -11.56 3.19 4.74
C THR A 118 -10.21 3.53 4.12
N TYR A 119 -9.18 3.69 4.94
CA TYR A 119 -7.84 4.06 4.51
C TYR A 119 -6.87 2.90 4.72
N LEU A 120 -6.22 2.49 3.64
CA LEU A 120 -5.23 1.43 3.63
C LEU A 120 -3.85 2.06 3.46
N PHE A 121 -3.01 1.94 4.47
CA PHE A 121 -1.62 2.37 4.49
C PHE A 121 -0.72 1.17 4.30
N LEU A 122 0.32 1.28 3.48
CA LEU A 122 1.24 0.18 3.22
C LEU A 122 2.68 0.69 3.23
N THR A 123 3.58 -0.02 3.91
CA THR A 123 4.99 0.36 4.01
C THR A 123 5.93 -0.84 3.95
N LYS A 124 7.17 -0.61 3.52
CA LYS A 124 8.32 -1.50 3.71
C LYS A 124 9.13 -1.18 4.97
N ASN A 125 8.70 -0.19 5.75
CA ASN A 125 9.33 0.23 7.00
C ASN A 125 8.34 0.13 8.18
N PRO A 126 7.94 -1.08 8.60
CA PRO A 126 6.92 -1.26 9.64
C PRO A 126 7.37 -0.73 11.02
N GLY A 127 8.67 -0.61 11.26
CA GLY A 127 9.21 0.02 12.48
C GLY A 127 8.73 1.46 12.67
N ARG A 128 8.39 2.17 11.57
CA ARG A 128 7.85 3.53 11.61
C ARG A 128 6.48 3.59 12.27
N TYR A 129 5.63 2.57 12.11
CA TYR A 129 4.35 2.48 12.82
C TYR A 129 4.57 2.42 14.33
N ILE A 130 5.53 1.61 14.78
CA ILE A 130 5.88 1.47 16.20
C ILE A 130 6.38 2.81 16.76
N GLU A 131 7.26 3.48 16.03
CA GLU A 131 7.79 4.81 16.40
C GLU A 131 6.65 5.84 16.53
N LEU A 132 5.76 5.92 15.55
CA LEU A 132 4.62 6.86 15.55
C LEU A 132 3.61 6.52 16.65
N ALA A 133 3.35 5.24 16.90
CA ALA A 133 2.49 4.81 18.02
C ALA A 133 3.08 5.22 19.36
N GLY A 134 4.38 5.03 19.56
CA GLY A 134 5.10 5.46 20.77
C GLY A 134 5.08 6.98 21.00
N LYS A 135 4.98 7.77 19.92
CA LYS A 135 4.80 9.22 19.96
C LYS A 135 3.33 9.67 20.11
N GLY A 136 2.36 8.74 20.11
CA GLY A 136 0.93 9.06 20.07
C GLY A 136 0.45 9.69 18.74
N LEU A 137 1.20 9.48 17.67
CA LEU A 137 0.93 10.03 16.33
C LEU A 137 0.28 9.04 15.38
N LEU A 138 0.18 7.75 15.73
CA LEU A 138 -0.49 6.73 14.92
C LEU A 138 -1.96 6.64 15.34
N PRO A 139 -2.95 7.04 14.50
CA PRO A 139 -4.35 7.03 14.88
C PRO A 139 -4.89 5.60 15.03
N ASP A 140 -5.49 5.29 16.17
CA ASP A 140 -6.31 4.09 16.36
C ASP A 140 -7.74 4.38 15.89
N ARG A 141 -8.10 3.94 14.70
CA ARG A 141 -9.42 4.12 14.09
C ARG A 141 -9.85 2.87 13.34
N LYS A 142 -11.12 2.46 13.51
CA LYS A 142 -11.68 1.26 12.86
C LYS A 142 -11.61 1.27 11.33
N ASN A 143 -11.52 2.45 10.72
CA ASN A 143 -11.42 2.62 9.28
C ASN A 143 -9.99 2.86 8.78
N PHE A 144 -8.97 2.70 9.64
CA PHE A 144 -7.55 2.77 9.27
C PHE A 144 -6.93 1.38 9.35
N TRP A 145 -6.23 1.00 8.29
CA TRP A 145 -5.57 -0.30 8.15
C TRP A 145 -4.09 -0.10 7.88
N TYR A 146 -3.24 -0.70 8.68
CA TYR A 146 -1.79 -0.54 8.65
C TYR A 146 -1.12 -1.78 8.12
N GLY A 147 -0.64 -1.71 6.88
CA GLY A 147 -0.05 -2.83 6.17
C GLY A 147 1.47 -2.78 6.12
N SER A 148 2.06 -3.95 6.09
CA SER A 148 3.48 -4.15 5.83
C SER A 148 3.67 -4.92 4.53
N THR A 149 4.55 -4.44 3.65
CA THR A 149 4.99 -5.24 2.50
C THR A 149 6.03 -6.24 2.96
N VAL A 150 5.80 -7.51 2.67
CA VAL A 150 6.67 -8.63 3.00
C VAL A 150 6.95 -9.39 1.71
N ASP A 151 8.04 -9.09 1.02
CA ASP A 151 8.43 -9.75 -0.24
C ASP A 151 9.45 -10.89 -0.03
N HIS A 152 10.01 -10.99 1.19
CA HIS A 152 10.89 -12.08 1.65
C HIS A 152 10.48 -12.54 3.07
N ALA A 153 10.75 -13.80 3.39
CA ALA A 153 10.26 -14.47 4.60
C ALA A 153 10.82 -13.90 5.92
N ASP A 154 12.00 -13.28 5.88
CA ASP A 154 12.68 -12.73 7.05
C ASP A 154 12.32 -11.27 7.36
N GLN A 155 11.44 -10.67 6.55
CA GLN A 155 11.07 -9.26 6.73
C GLN A 155 10.10 -9.06 7.88
N PRO A 156 10.33 -8.02 8.70
CA PRO A 156 9.43 -7.67 9.78
C PRO A 156 8.12 -7.09 9.25
N PHE A 157 7.05 -7.25 10.03
CA PHE A 157 5.78 -6.61 9.78
C PHE A 157 5.15 -6.09 11.08
N PHE A 158 4.21 -5.17 10.94
CA PHE A 158 3.51 -4.55 12.07
C PHE A 158 2.23 -5.31 12.40
N TYR A 159 2.08 -5.65 13.68
CA TYR A 159 0.82 -6.08 14.27
C TYR A 159 0.74 -5.55 15.71
N ALA A 160 -0.42 -5.08 16.13
CA ALA A 160 -0.61 -4.61 17.48
C ALA A 160 -2.11 -4.62 17.85
N ALA A 161 -2.44 -4.95 19.09
CA ALA A 161 -3.81 -4.88 19.58
C ALA A 161 -4.37 -3.45 19.46
N GLY A 162 -5.61 -3.32 19.01
CA GLY A 162 -6.28 -2.04 18.80
C GLY A 162 -6.08 -1.43 17.42
N PHE A 163 -5.21 -1.98 16.59
CA PHE A 163 -5.01 -1.55 15.20
C PHE A 163 -5.49 -2.62 14.23
N ASN A 164 -6.15 -2.23 13.14
CA ASN A 164 -6.37 -3.17 12.05
C ASN A 164 -5.08 -3.26 11.23
N THR A 165 -4.59 -4.47 11.06
CA THR A 165 -3.28 -4.72 10.45
C THR A 165 -3.39 -5.69 9.27
N PHE A 166 -2.49 -5.57 8.30
CA PHE A 166 -2.41 -6.52 7.20
C PHE A 166 -0.98 -6.70 6.69
N VAL A 167 -0.74 -7.81 6.05
CA VAL A 167 0.48 -8.02 5.27
C VAL A 167 0.15 -8.08 3.79
N SER A 168 1.04 -7.50 2.99
CA SER A 168 1.01 -7.61 1.53
C SER A 168 2.27 -8.35 1.07
N VAL A 169 2.10 -9.65 0.76
CA VAL A 169 3.15 -10.49 0.16
C VAL A 169 3.14 -10.25 -1.34
N GLU A 170 3.61 -9.05 -1.71
CA GLU A 170 3.57 -8.59 -3.11
C GLU A 170 4.79 -7.73 -3.46
N PRO A 171 5.57 -8.21 -4.43
CA PRO A 171 5.48 -9.52 -5.05
C PRO A 171 5.99 -10.63 -4.12
N ILE A 172 5.43 -11.83 -4.21
CA ILE A 172 6.04 -13.01 -3.61
C ILE A 172 7.28 -13.37 -4.43
N LEU A 173 8.46 -13.32 -3.81
CA LEU A 173 9.73 -13.51 -4.50
C LEU A 173 10.40 -14.85 -4.20
N GLU A 174 9.96 -15.54 -3.15
CA GLU A 174 10.52 -16.82 -2.71
C GLU A 174 9.48 -17.71 -2.05
N ASP A 175 9.87 -18.94 -1.72
CA ASP A 175 9.08 -19.86 -0.94
C ASP A 175 9.16 -19.51 0.55
N PHE A 176 8.07 -19.01 1.09
CA PHE A 176 7.95 -18.75 2.52
C PHE A 176 7.84 -20.11 3.24
N GLN A 177 8.81 -20.37 4.13
CA GLN A 177 8.81 -21.55 4.99
C GLN A 177 7.81 -21.31 6.14
N ILE A 178 6.52 -21.36 5.83
CA ILE A 178 5.44 -21.15 6.81
C ILE A 178 5.37 -22.41 7.69
N GLU A 179 6.02 -22.35 8.84
CA GLU A 179 5.86 -23.33 9.91
C GLU A 179 4.69 -22.89 10.82
N SER A 180 4.04 -23.82 11.47
CA SER A 180 2.64 -23.83 11.93
C SER A 180 2.17 -22.73 12.90
N GLU A 181 2.95 -21.70 13.23
CA GLU A 181 2.58 -20.62 14.15
C GLU A 181 3.21 -19.26 13.81
N GLU A 182 3.44 -19.02 12.53
CA GLU A 182 4.09 -17.80 12.06
C GLU A 182 3.26 -16.55 12.30
N PRO A 183 3.92 -15.40 12.48
CA PRO A 183 3.30 -14.12 12.79
C PRO A 183 2.26 -13.61 11.78
N ALA A 184 2.21 -14.12 10.55
CA ALA A 184 1.11 -13.84 9.61
C ALA A 184 -0.27 -14.22 10.18
N CYS A 185 -0.31 -15.11 11.21
CA CYS A 185 -1.51 -15.44 11.98
C CYS A 185 -2.01 -14.28 12.89
N HIS A 186 -1.22 -13.23 13.08
CA HIS A 186 -1.54 -12.14 14.00
C HIS A 186 -2.08 -10.88 13.30
N VAL A 187 -2.15 -10.89 11.96
CA VAL A 187 -2.74 -9.80 11.19
C VAL A 187 -4.19 -10.09 10.84
N ASP A 188 -4.96 -9.04 10.60
CA ASP A 188 -6.39 -9.13 10.31
C ASP A 188 -6.68 -9.38 8.82
N TRP A 189 -5.67 -9.33 7.96
CA TRP A 189 -5.81 -9.56 6.51
C TRP A 189 -4.47 -9.89 5.85
N VAL A 190 -4.51 -10.81 4.88
CA VAL A 190 -3.36 -11.18 4.05
C VAL A 190 -3.68 -10.89 2.59
N ILE A 191 -2.81 -10.14 1.92
CA ILE A 191 -2.83 -9.91 0.48
C ILE A 191 -1.63 -10.62 -0.13
N ILE A 192 -1.81 -11.35 -1.23
CA ILE A 192 -0.72 -12.04 -1.90
C ILE A 192 -0.78 -11.83 -3.43
N GLY A 193 0.36 -11.60 -4.05
CA GLY A 193 0.45 -11.34 -5.48
C GLY A 193 1.78 -11.70 -6.11
N ALA A 194 1.75 -12.04 -7.40
CA ALA A 194 2.94 -12.27 -8.19
C ALA A 194 3.52 -10.95 -8.71
N GLU A 195 4.82 -10.94 -8.99
CA GLU A 195 5.46 -9.82 -9.68
C GLU A 195 4.82 -9.60 -11.04
N THR A 196 4.44 -8.34 -11.30
CA THR A 196 3.86 -7.91 -12.57
C THR A 196 4.86 -7.08 -13.39
N GLY A 197 4.59 -6.93 -14.69
CA GLY A 197 5.45 -6.16 -15.57
C GLY A 197 6.37 -7.04 -16.45
N ARG A 198 7.41 -6.40 -17.05
CA ARG A 198 8.25 -7.02 -18.07
C ARG A 198 9.73 -7.11 -17.65
N ARG A 199 10.02 -7.20 -16.38
CA ARG A 199 11.39 -7.40 -15.89
C ARG A 199 11.90 -8.78 -16.41
N LYS A 200 13.11 -8.84 -16.91
CA LYS A 200 13.68 -10.06 -17.53
C LYS A 200 13.78 -11.19 -16.50
N ASP A 201 14.24 -10.86 -15.30
CA ASP A 201 14.48 -11.81 -14.21
C ASP A 201 13.33 -11.82 -13.19
N ARG A 202 12.09 -11.61 -13.69
CA ARG A 202 10.88 -11.63 -12.87
C ARG A 202 10.68 -13.00 -12.24
N VAL A 203 10.41 -13.02 -10.93
CA VAL A 203 10.05 -14.25 -10.23
C VAL A 203 8.62 -14.67 -10.61
N ILE A 204 8.49 -15.93 -11.02
CA ILE A 204 7.19 -16.56 -11.26
C ILE A 204 6.95 -17.53 -10.10
N PRO A 205 5.98 -17.24 -9.22
CA PRO A 205 5.72 -18.08 -8.07
C PRO A 205 5.20 -19.46 -8.50
N LYS A 206 5.48 -20.46 -7.68
CA LYS A 206 4.88 -21.79 -7.80
C LYS A 206 3.56 -21.84 -7.05
N LYS A 207 2.62 -22.69 -7.51
CA LYS A 207 1.32 -22.86 -6.86
C LYS A 207 1.48 -23.29 -5.39
N GLU A 208 2.45 -24.15 -5.11
CA GLU A 208 2.76 -24.66 -3.77
C GLU A 208 3.11 -23.53 -2.79
N TRP A 209 3.77 -22.46 -3.25
CA TRP A 209 4.09 -21.31 -2.41
C TRP A 209 2.82 -20.59 -1.94
N ILE A 210 1.86 -20.46 -2.86
CA ILE A 210 0.58 -19.78 -2.59
C ILE A 210 -0.31 -20.63 -1.70
N THR A 211 -0.34 -21.96 -1.93
CA THR A 211 -1.15 -22.91 -1.17
C THR A 211 -0.80 -22.88 0.33
N LYS A 212 0.46 -22.67 0.69
CA LYS A 212 0.88 -22.52 2.10
C LYS A 212 0.13 -21.35 2.80
N PHE A 213 -0.04 -20.22 2.10
CA PHE A 213 -0.82 -19.09 2.65
C PHE A 213 -2.31 -19.40 2.70
N VAL A 214 -2.86 -20.16 1.73
CA VAL A 214 -4.26 -20.61 1.77
C VAL A 214 -4.50 -21.45 3.02
N ASP A 215 -3.65 -22.44 3.25
CA ASP A 215 -3.76 -23.37 4.39
C ASP A 215 -3.61 -22.62 5.73
N LEU A 216 -2.64 -21.72 5.81
CA LEU A 216 -2.44 -20.87 6.98
C LEU A 216 -3.66 -20.00 7.27
N CYS A 217 -4.15 -19.25 6.29
CA CYS A 217 -5.28 -18.37 6.45
C CYS A 217 -6.57 -19.13 6.78
N ALA A 218 -6.78 -20.31 6.17
CA ALA A 218 -7.90 -21.19 6.50
C ALA A 218 -7.82 -21.69 7.96
N LYS A 219 -6.62 -22.08 8.44
CA LYS A 219 -6.41 -22.54 9.81
C LYS A 219 -6.65 -21.46 10.85
N THR A 220 -6.26 -20.22 10.55
CA THR A 220 -6.35 -19.07 11.48
C THR A 220 -7.66 -18.30 11.37
N GLY A 221 -8.45 -18.53 10.32
CA GLY A 221 -9.64 -17.73 10.01
C GLY A 221 -9.32 -16.33 9.48
N THR A 222 -8.07 -16.09 9.05
CA THR A 222 -7.65 -14.80 8.51
C THR A 222 -8.09 -14.66 7.05
N PRO A 223 -8.82 -13.59 6.66
CA PRO A 223 -9.18 -13.36 5.27
C PRO A 223 -7.96 -13.29 4.36
N LEU A 224 -8.04 -13.96 3.19
CA LEU A 224 -6.99 -13.97 2.17
C LEU A 224 -7.47 -13.29 0.89
N PHE A 225 -6.66 -12.38 0.36
CA PHE A 225 -6.89 -11.75 -0.93
C PHE A 225 -5.76 -12.07 -1.91
N MET A 226 -6.08 -12.84 -2.94
CA MET A 226 -5.18 -13.09 -4.06
C MET A 226 -5.36 -12.02 -5.13
N LYS A 227 -4.28 -11.41 -5.57
CA LYS A 227 -4.31 -10.45 -6.68
C LYS A 227 -4.56 -11.15 -8.01
N GLU A 228 -5.17 -10.44 -8.95
CA GLU A 228 -5.46 -10.94 -10.30
C GLU A 228 -4.23 -11.58 -10.98
N SER A 229 -3.02 -11.17 -10.60
CA SER A 229 -1.76 -11.77 -11.09
C SER A 229 -1.62 -13.26 -10.78
N LEU A 230 -2.35 -13.79 -9.81
CA LEU A 230 -2.34 -15.20 -9.40
C LEU A 230 -3.50 -16.01 -9.99
N LYS A 231 -4.49 -15.37 -10.63
CA LYS A 231 -5.72 -16.02 -11.09
C LYS A 231 -5.49 -17.22 -12.01
N ASN A 232 -4.61 -17.08 -12.98
CA ASN A 232 -4.29 -18.18 -13.90
C ASN A 232 -3.53 -19.32 -13.22
N LEU A 233 -2.71 -19.01 -12.22
CA LEU A 233 -1.94 -20.00 -11.47
C LEU A 233 -2.85 -20.81 -10.53
N MET A 234 -3.78 -20.15 -9.86
CA MET A 234 -4.65 -20.78 -8.85
C MET A 234 -5.91 -21.41 -9.44
N GLY A 235 -6.42 -20.89 -10.55
CA GLY A 235 -7.62 -21.42 -11.19
C GLY A 235 -8.83 -21.43 -10.25
N GLY A 236 -9.37 -22.61 -9.94
CA GLY A 236 -10.51 -22.76 -9.04
C GLY A 236 -10.24 -22.46 -7.57
N ASP A 237 -8.96 -22.40 -7.17
CA ASP A 237 -8.53 -22.09 -5.80
C ASP A 237 -8.25 -20.60 -5.61
N PHE A 238 -8.64 -19.73 -6.57
CA PHE A 238 -8.45 -18.29 -6.49
C PHE A 238 -9.42 -17.68 -5.48
N ILE A 239 -8.87 -16.95 -4.47
CA ILE A 239 -9.61 -16.41 -3.32
C ILE A 239 -9.45 -14.89 -3.27
N GLN A 240 -10.57 -14.17 -3.03
CA GLN A 240 -10.57 -12.72 -2.79
C GLN A 240 -11.52 -12.38 -1.64
N GLN A 241 -11.03 -12.38 -0.43
CA GLN A 241 -11.77 -12.05 0.79
C GLN A 241 -11.36 -10.67 1.31
N PHE A 242 -12.34 -9.93 1.82
CA PHE A 242 -12.14 -8.62 2.43
C PHE A 242 -12.62 -8.67 3.88
N PRO A 243 -11.84 -8.23 4.87
CA PRO A 243 -12.19 -8.34 6.28
C PRO A 243 -13.39 -7.48 6.72
N TRP A 244 -13.80 -6.52 5.88
CA TRP A 244 -14.95 -5.64 6.12
C TRP A 244 -16.18 -5.98 5.26
N LYS A 245 -16.12 -6.98 4.43
CA LYS A 245 -17.25 -7.48 3.66
C LYS A 245 -17.69 -8.78 4.30
N GLU A 246 -18.91 -8.82 4.84
CA GLU A 246 -19.51 -10.09 5.23
C GLU A 246 -19.60 -10.97 3.97
N GLU A 247 -19.12 -12.21 4.05
CA GLU A 247 -19.36 -13.19 3.01
C GLU A 247 -20.89 -13.41 2.96
N GLY A 248 -21.51 -12.95 1.87
CA GLY A 248 -22.91 -13.26 1.60
C GLY A 248 -23.02 -14.77 1.42
N PHE A 249 -23.66 -15.44 2.36
CA PHE A 249 -24.11 -16.82 2.26
C PHE A 249 -25.25 -16.92 1.25
#